data_0dc227b5eaf0fb2cee8b8c5b4fde20d9
#
_entry.id   0dc227b5eaf0fb2cee8b8c5b4fde20d9
#
_cell.length_a   1.000
_cell.length_b   1.000
_cell.length_c   1.000
_cell.angle_alpha   90.00
_cell.angle_beta   90.00
_cell.angle_gamma   90.00
#
_symmetry.space_group_name_H-M   'P 1'
#
loop_
_entity.id
_entity.type
_entity.pdbx_description
1 polymer ?
#
loop_
_entity_poly.entity_id
_entity_poly.type
_entity_poly.pdbx_seq_one_letter_code
_entity_poly.pdbx_strand_id
1 'polypeptide(L)'
;MAGLAVNDAERLCVDPTMRHVVGGRASQPEKQAASTSEVGRFETDTLSTKCNLTALMKLSGQWIDQVHRRQPLKQLILDMDSSVSETYGKQQGRAYNGHFECLCYHPLFLFNQFGDLERVLLRRGNKASAKYWRRVLLPVIERYRNYDIPKFFRGDAAFAIPELYAFLEAEQFSYAIRLKSNAVLEREIAHLLTRPVGRPSHQPKVFYHSFRYQAGSWDQSRRVVAQVEWHRGELFPRVGFIVTNLSWRSKNVVKFYNGRGTAEQWIKEGKHAVKWTKLSCRTFRDNQARLQLFALAYNLGNFLRRLALPKPVRHWSLTTLREKLIKIGAKVTRHAKYVAFQLAEVAVTRNLFAAILDRIARLALPPRLVMDGA
;
A
#
# COMPACT_ATOMS: atom_id res chain seq x y z
N MET A 1 14.86 -1.92 3.65
CA MET A 1 14.94 -3.07 4.58
C MET A 1 14.13 -4.19 3.98
N ALA A 2 14.79 -5.14 3.37
CA ALA A 2 14.17 -6.34 2.84
C ALA A 2 13.59 -7.10 4.02
N GLY A 3 12.38 -7.66 3.88
CA GLY A 3 11.70 -8.43 4.90
C GLY A 3 12.66 -9.40 5.59
N LEU A 4 13.22 -8.92 6.68
CA LEU A 4 14.06 -9.71 7.56
C LEU A 4 13.13 -10.72 8.21
N ALA A 5 13.20 -11.96 7.78
CA ALA A 5 12.67 -13.03 8.59
C ALA A 5 13.49 -13.08 9.88
N VAL A 6 12.89 -13.51 10.98
CA VAL A 6 13.64 -13.71 12.26
C VAL A 6 14.95 -14.48 12.04
N ASN A 7 14.97 -15.41 11.09
CA ASN A 7 16.18 -16.18 10.70
C ASN A 7 17.31 -15.34 10.11
N ASP A 8 17.03 -14.16 9.54
CA ASP A 8 18.07 -13.26 9.02
C ASP A 8 18.89 -12.63 10.17
N ALA A 9 18.34 -12.60 11.39
CA ALA A 9 19.05 -12.11 12.57
C ALA A 9 20.31 -12.92 12.87
N GLU A 10 20.35 -14.23 12.57
CA GLU A 10 21.52 -15.09 12.72
C GLU A 10 22.74 -14.54 11.95
N ARG A 11 22.52 -14.04 10.73
CA ARG A 11 23.58 -13.44 9.91
C ARG A 11 23.87 -11.98 10.28
N LEU A 12 22.82 -11.23 10.62
CA LEU A 12 22.93 -9.82 10.92
C LEU A 12 23.56 -9.55 12.29
N CYS A 13 23.38 -10.45 13.26
CA CYS A 13 23.96 -10.26 14.59
C CYS A 13 25.49 -10.25 14.61
N VAL A 14 26.11 -10.90 13.61
CA VAL A 14 27.58 -10.94 13.46
C VAL A 14 28.09 -9.98 12.36
N ASP A 15 27.20 -9.44 11.53
CA ASP A 15 27.57 -8.53 10.44
C ASP A 15 28.21 -7.24 10.96
N PRO A 16 29.46 -6.89 10.54
CA PRO A 16 30.16 -5.72 11.06
C PRO A 16 29.44 -4.40 10.82
N THR A 17 28.76 -4.27 9.67
CA THR A 17 27.99 -3.07 9.31
C THR A 17 26.78 -2.93 10.20
N MET A 18 26.01 -4.02 10.36
CA MET A 18 24.81 -4.02 11.21
C MET A 18 25.18 -3.74 12.67
N ARG A 19 26.24 -4.37 13.17
CA ARG A 19 26.75 -4.14 14.53
C ARG A 19 27.18 -2.69 14.76
N HIS A 20 27.82 -2.09 13.78
CA HIS A 20 28.20 -0.67 13.85
C HIS A 20 26.98 0.26 13.85
N VAL A 21 25.98 -0.02 12.99
CA VAL A 21 24.74 0.77 12.92
C VAL A 21 23.90 0.67 14.22
N VAL A 22 23.80 -0.52 14.78
CA VAL A 22 23.11 -0.73 16.08
C VAL A 22 23.81 -0.01 17.21
N GLY A 23 25.15 0.05 17.18
CA GLY A 23 25.96 0.75 18.18
C GLY A 23 25.98 0.08 19.56
N GLY A 24 26.41 0.83 20.58
CA GLY A 24 26.47 0.37 21.95
C GLY A 24 27.29 -0.92 22.12
N ARG A 25 26.77 -1.89 22.85
CA ARG A 25 27.45 -3.18 23.09
C ARG A 25 27.70 -3.97 21.79
N ALA A 26 26.80 -3.88 20.81
CA ALA A 26 26.92 -4.60 19.56
C ALA A 26 28.15 -4.15 18.72
N SER A 27 28.65 -2.94 18.91
CA SER A 27 29.83 -2.44 18.23
C SER A 27 31.17 -2.95 18.80
N GLN A 28 31.15 -3.58 19.99
CA GLN A 28 32.35 -4.15 20.61
C GLN A 28 32.78 -5.43 19.86
N PRO A 29 34.11 -5.70 19.72
CA PRO A 29 34.60 -6.80 18.90
C PRO A 29 34.02 -8.19 19.23
N GLU A 30 33.85 -8.47 20.52
CA GLU A 30 33.40 -9.77 21.04
C GLU A 30 31.90 -9.88 21.28
N LYS A 31 31.12 -8.82 20.99
CA LYS A 31 29.67 -8.81 21.21
C LYS A 31 28.93 -8.96 19.88
N GLN A 32 27.71 -9.43 19.96
CA GLN A 32 26.83 -9.59 18.82
C GLN A 32 25.64 -8.63 18.95
N ALA A 33 24.97 -8.32 17.82
CA ALA A 33 23.64 -7.71 17.86
C ALA A 33 22.59 -8.76 18.27
N ALA A 34 21.30 -8.36 18.28
CA ALA A 34 20.23 -9.24 18.74
C ALA A 34 20.18 -10.57 17.96
N SER A 35 20.13 -11.65 18.69
CA SER A 35 20.00 -13.02 18.17
C SER A 35 18.61 -13.27 17.56
N THR A 36 18.48 -14.36 16.83
CA THR A 36 17.20 -14.84 16.29
C THR A 36 16.12 -14.98 17.37
N SER A 37 16.48 -15.51 18.54
CA SER A 37 15.56 -15.71 19.66
C SER A 37 15.13 -14.37 20.29
N GLU A 38 16.04 -13.41 20.40
CA GLU A 38 15.72 -12.06 20.92
C GLU A 38 14.82 -11.30 19.98
N VAL A 39 15.10 -11.32 18.68
CA VAL A 39 14.21 -10.70 17.66
C VAL A 39 12.84 -11.38 17.67
N GLY A 40 12.79 -12.71 17.75
CA GLY A 40 11.55 -13.47 17.84
C GLY A 40 10.71 -13.08 19.06
N ARG A 41 11.31 -13.04 20.25
CA ARG A 41 10.64 -12.60 21.50
C ARG A 41 10.19 -11.14 21.42
N PHE A 42 10.99 -10.26 20.82
CA PHE A 42 10.57 -8.88 20.62
C PHE A 42 9.33 -8.78 19.73
N GLU A 43 9.25 -9.56 18.62
CA GLU A 43 8.05 -9.62 17.79
C GLU A 43 6.83 -10.17 18.54
N THR A 44 6.99 -11.29 19.29
CA THR A 44 5.87 -12.02 19.89
C THR A 44 5.46 -11.49 21.27
N ASP A 45 6.42 -11.12 22.11
CA ASP A 45 6.14 -10.77 23.51
C ASP A 45 5.97 -9.25 23.70
N THR A 46 6.63 -8.45 22.83
CA THR A 46 6.59 -7.00 22.93
C THR A 46 5.66 -6.39 21.88
N LEU A 47 5.93 -6.58 20.58
CA LEU A 47 5.19 -5.89 19.52
C LEU A 47 3.76 -6.40 19.35
N SER A 48 3.49 -7.66 19.66
CA SER A 48 2.16 -8.24 19.55
C SER A 48 1.23 -7.92 20.73
N THR A 49 1.70 -7.23 21.77
CA THR A 49 0.81 -6.75 22.84
C THR A 49 -0.24 -5.80 22.28
N LYS A 50 -1.43 -5.74 22.90
CA LYS A 50 -2.55 -4.94 22.39
C LYS A 50 -2.18 -3.46 22.24
N CYS A 51 -1.43 -2.91 23.19
CA CYS A 51 -1.00 -1.51 23.17
C CYS A 51 -0.02 -1.25 22.01
N ASN A 52 1.07 -2.03 21.93
CA ASN A 52 2.12 -1.85 20.94
C ASN A 52 1.61 -2.14 19.53
N LEU A 53 0.76 -3.15 19.35
CA LEU A 53 0.14 -3.43 18.05
C LEU A 53 -0.74 -2.26 17.58
N THR A 54 -1.49 -1.65 18.50
CA THR A 54 -2.30 -0.47 18.20
C THR A 54 -1.42 0.72 17.80
N ALA A 55 -0.29 0.93 18.48
CA ALA A 55 0.69 1.95 18.14
C ALA A 55 1.33 1.69 16.77
N LEU A 56 1.76 0.46 16.50
CA LEU A 56 2.30 0.05 15.19
C LEU A 56 1.31 0.32 14.06
N MET A 57 0.02 0.04 14.26
CA MET A 57 -1.01 0.30 13.24
C MET A 57 -1.21 1.80 12.97
N LYS A 58 -0.81 2.70 13.86
CA LYS A 58 -0.86 4.16 13.67
C LYS A 58 0.43 4.72 13.06
N LEU A 59 1.54 4.02 13.20
CA LEU A 59 2.88 4.53 12.89
C LEU A 59 3.05 4.84 11.39
N SER A 60 2.49 4.01 10.48
CA SER A 60 2.48 4.31 9.04
C SER A 60 1.90 5.69 8.75
N GLY A 61 0.71 5.99 9.32
CA GLY A 61 0.07 7.29 9.16
C GLY A 61 0.91 8.45 9.72
N GLN A 62 1.49 8.28 10.92
CA GLN A 62 2.36 9.30 11.51
C GLN A 62 3.58 9.61 10.65
N TRP A 63 4.19 8.61 10.02
CA TRP A 63 5.30 8.81 9.09
C TRP A 63 4.85 9.52 7.81
N ILE A 64 3.69 9.16 7.28
CA ILE A 64 3.11 9.82 6.11
C ILE A 64 2.83 11.30 6.41
N ASP A 65 2.35 11.64 7.60
CA ASP A 65 2.14 13.03 8.02
C ASP A 65 3.45 13.82 8.02
N GLN A 66 4.59 13.22 8.44
CA GLN A 66 5.90 13.86 8.34
C GLN A 66 6.32 14.10 6.88
N VAL A 67 5.98 13.17 5.98
CA VAL A 67 6.21 13.35 4.54
C VAL A 67 5.35 14.49 3.98
N HIS A 68 4.08 14.55 4.38
CA HIS A 68 3.16 15.60 3.92
C HIS A 68 3.53 16.99 4.44
N ARG A 69 4.15 17.11 5.62
CA ARG A 69 4.72 18.39 6.09
C ARG A 69 5.82 18.91 5.17
N ARG A 70 6.57 18.02 4.51
CA ARG A 70 7.62 18.40 3.53
C ARG A 70 7.10 18.57 2.11
N GLN A 71 6.05 17.85 1.78
CA GLN A 71 5.39 17.85 0.48
C GLN A 71 3.87 18.01 0.68
N PRO A 72 3.38 19.25 0.87
CA PRO A 72 1.97 19.50 1.15
C PRO A 72 1.05 18.90 0.09
N LEU A 73 -0.07 18.35 0.53
CA LEU A 73 -1.09 17.77 -0.32
C LEU A 73 -1.90 18.86 -1.02
N LYS A 74 -2.15 18.67 -2.31
CA LYS A 74 -3.13 19.43 -3.07
C LYS A 74 -4.50 18.75 -3.13
N GLN A 75 -4.52 17.44 -2.96
CA GLN A 75 -5.69 16.58 -2.89
C GLN A 75 -5.32 15.26 -2.22
N LEU A 76 -6.29 14.53 -1.72
CA LEU A 76 -6.14 13.18 -1.18
C LEU A 76 -6.94 12.21 -2.02
N ILE A 77 -6.32 11.15 -2.51
CA ILE A 77 -6.99 10.03 -3.18
C ILE A 77 -6.66 8.77 -2.42
N LEU A 78 -7.66 8.08 -1.91
CA LEU A 78 -7.52 6.83 -1.17
C LEU A 78 -7.99 5.66 -2.03
N ASP A 79 -7.12 4.66 -2.19
CA ASP A 79 -7.41 3.41 -2.88
C ASP A 79 -7.46 2.27 -1.88
N MET A 80 -8.62 1.62 -1.78
CA MET A 80 -8.79 0.45 -0.91
C MET A 80 -8.84 -0.82 -1.74
N ASP A 81 -8.06 -1.81 -1.32
CA ASP A 81 -8.04 -3.12 -1.97
C ASP A 81 -7.67 -4.22 -0.98
N SER A 82 -8.02 -5.46 -1.29
CA SER A 82 -7.67 -6.64 -0.51
C SER A 82 -6.78 -7.57 -1.31
N SER A 83 -6.03 -8.42 -0.62
CA SER A 83 -5.15 -9.36 -1.27
C SER A 83 -5.05 -10.67 -0.51
N VAL A 84 -4.73 -11.74 -1.22
CA VAL A 84 -4.49 -13.05 -0.62
C VAL A 84 -3.08 -13.14 -0.05
N SER A 85 -2.95 -13.79 1.11
CA SER A 85 -1.69 -14.20 1.73
C SER A 85 -1.82 -15.66 2.11
N GLU A 86 -1.31 -16.55 1.28
CA GLU A 86 -1.38 -17.99 1.47
C GLU A 86 -0.68 -18.44 2.76
N THR A 87 -1.20 -19.50 3.36
CA THR A 87 -0.68 -20.08 4.60
C THR A 87 -0.43 -21.57 4.42
N TYR A 88 0.74 -22.02 4.86
CA TYR A 88 1.19 -23.41 4.64
C TYR A 88 1.25 -24.24 5.92
N GLY A 89 1.00 -23.65 7.08
CA GLY A 89 1.02 -24.31 8.38
C GLY A 89 -0.31 -24.19 9.13
N LYS A 90 -0.37 -24.71 10.36
CA LYS A 90 -1.53 -24.62 11.25
C LYS A 90 -1.62 -23.26 11.97
N GLN A 91 -1.55 -22.16 11.22
CA GLN A 91 -1.60 -20.81 11.79
C GLN A 91 -3.00 -20.45 12.26
N GLN A 92 -3.08 -19.78 13.40
CA GLN A 92 -4.33 -19.28 13.95
C GLN A 92 -5.00 -18.27 12.99
N GLY A 93 -6.29 -18.44 12.76
CA GLY A 93 -7.07 -17.51 11.91
C GLY A 93 -6.92 -17.72 10.41
N ARG A 94 -6.13 -18.72 9.96
CA ARG A 94 -6.19 -19.17 8.57
C ARG A 94 -7.60 -19.71 8.27
N ALA A 95 -8.06 -19.51 7.05
CA ALA A 95 -9.32 -20.07 6.59
C ALA A 95 -9.27 -20.30 5.08
N TYR A 96 -10.03 -21.28 4.61
CA TYR A 96 -10.18 -21.52 3.18
C TYR A 96 -10.95 -20.37 2.54
N ASN A 97 -10.49 -19.94 1.39
CA ASN A 97 -11.13 -18.93 0.56
C ASN A 97 -11.45 -19.54 -0.79
N GLY A 98 -12.75 -19.72 -1.09
CA GLY A 98 -13.20 -20.37 -2.32
C GLY A 98 -12.90 -19.58 -3.60
N HIS A 99 -12.67 -18.26 -3.51
CA HIS A 99 -12.27 -17.46 -4.67
C HIS A 99 -10.79 -17.65 -5.05
N PHE A 100 -9.94 -17.87 -4.05
CA PHE A 100 -8.50 -18.11 -4.25
C PHE A 100 -8.12 -19.60 -4.16
N GLU A 101 -9.08 -20.45 -3.85
CA GLU A 101 -8.92 -21.92 -3.74
C GLU A 101 -7.78 -22.35 -2.81
N CYS A 102 -7.49 -21.57 -1.77
CA CYS A 102 -6.41 -21.84 -0.84
C CYS A 102 -6.73 -21.52 0.62
N LEU A 103 -5.96 -22.10 1.55
CA LEU A 103 -5.92 -21.69 2.94
C LEU A 103 -5.07 -20.43 3.07
N CYS A 104 -5.66 -19.33 3.56
CA CYS A 104 -4.99 -18.05 3.54
C CYS A 104 -5.43 -17.11 4.67
N TYR A 105 -4.74 -15.98 4.75
CA TYR A 105 -5.25 -14.72 5.26
C TYR A 105 -5.71 -13.84 4.09
N HIS A 106 -6.59 -12.88 4.38
CA HIS A 106 -7.11 -11.93 3.40
C HIS A 106 -6.97 -10.49 3.91
N PRO A 107 -5.73 -9.95 3.98
CA PRO A 107 -5.48 -8.59 4.46
C PRO A 107 -6.16 -7.54 3.59
N LEU A 108 -6.51 -6.40 4.23
CA LEU A 108 -7.11 -5.22 3.60
C LEU A 108 -6.13 -4.07 3.68
N PHE A 109 -5.86 -3.44 2.54
CA PHE A 109 -4.90 -2.36 2.37
C PHE A 109 -5.61 -1.07 2.00
N LEU A 110 -5.07 0.06 2.45
CA LEU A 110 -5.49 1.39 2.07
C LEU A 110 -4.26 2.21 1.70
N PHE A 111 -4.18 2.66 0.45
CA PHE A 111 -3.08 3.46 -0.06
C PHE A 111 -3.55 4.88 -0.38
N ASN A 112 -2.61 5.83 -0.37
CA ASN A 112 -2.85 7.13 -0.97
C ASN A 112 -2.33 7.19 -2.42
N GLN A 113 -2.57 8.30 -3.12
CA GLN A 113 -2.19 8.48 -4.52
C GLN A 113 -0.70 8.39 -4.82
N PHE A 114 0.15 8.42 -3.81
CA PHE A 114 1.60 8.29 -3.94
C PHE A 114 2.09 6.86 -3.72
N GLY A 115 1.17 5.94 -3.44
CA GLY A 115 1.48 4.57 -3.09
C GLY A 115 1.98 4.40 -1.65
N ASP A 116 1.82 5.41 -0.78
CA ASP A 116 2.09 5.22 0.63
C ASP A 116 0.97 4.38 1.24
N LEU A 117 1.33 3.36 1.99
CA LEU A 117 0.39 2.48 2.68
C LEU A 117 -0.08 3.16 3.97
N GLU A 118 -1.26 3.76 3.89
CA GLU A 118 -1.89 4.49 5.00
C GLU A 118 -2.22 3.58 6.18
N ARG A 119 -2.77 2.41 5.86
CA ARG A 119 -3.17 1.42 6.86
C ARG A 119 -3.35 0.05 6.25
N VAL A 120 -3.05 -1.00 7.03
CA VAL A 120 -3.33 -2.38 6.67
C VAL A 120 -3.92 -3.13 7.86
N LEU A 121 -4.85 -4.05 7.57
CA LEU A 121 -5.50 -4.90 8.57
C LEU A 121 -5.42 -6.37 8.13
N LEU A 122 -4.84 -7.23 8.97
CA LEU A 122 -4.89 -8.66 8.78
C LEU A 122 -6.33 -9.16 9.05
N ARG A 123 -6.80 -10.07 8.19
CA ARG A 123 -8.13 -10.69 8.31
C ARG A 123 -8.03 -12.19 8.04
N ARG A 124 -8.97 -12.95 8.56
CA ARG A 124 -9.11 -14.38 8.23
C ARG A 124 -9.38 -14.54 6.73
N GLY A 125 -8.93 -15.63 6.13
CA GLY A 125 -9.06 -15.89 4.70
C GLY A 125 -10.49 -15.86 4.17
N ASN A 126 -11.46 -16.32 4.95
CA ASN A 126 -12.89 -16.39 4.61
C ASN A 126 -13.66 -15.06 4.74
N LYS A 127 -12.97 -13.92 4.88
CA LYS A 127 -13.65 -12.62 4.95
C LYS A 127 -13.82 -12.01 3.57
N ALA A 128 -15.04 -11.54 3.28
CA ALA A 128 -15.33 -10.78 2.07
C ALA A 128 -14.43 -9.53 1.96
N SER A 129 -14.10 -9.11 0.75
CA SER A 129 -13.15 -8.02 0.49
C SER A 129 -13.49 -6.73 1.23
N ALA A 130 -14.76 -6.32 1.29
CA ALA A 130 -15.18 -5.12 2.02
C ALA A 130 -15.35 -5.33 3.54
N LYS A 131 -15.31 -6.57 4.07
CA LYS A 131 -15.52 -6.76 5.52
C LYS A 131 -14.47 -6.02 6.34
N TYR A 132 -14.90 -5.29 7.37
CA TYR A 132 -14.08 -4.44 8.23
C TYR A 132 -13.47 -3.20 7.56
N TRP A 133 -14.00 -2.76 6.41
CA TRP A 133 -13.54 -1.56 5.72
C TRP A 133 -13.45 -0.34 6.67
N ARG A 134 -14.44 -0.16 7.54
CA ARG A 134 -14.51 0.96 8.49
C ARG A 134 -13.33 0.98 9.48
N ARG A 135 -12.84 -0.19 9.90
CA ARG A 135 -11.66 -0.29 10.80
C ARG A 135 -10.37 0.18 10.14
N VAL A 136 -10.32 0.17 8.81
CA VAL A 136 -9.18 0.63 8.03
C VAL A 136 -9.37 2.08 7.63
N LEU A 137 -10.52 2.44 7.11
CA LEU A 137 -10.79 3.74 6.52
C LEU A 137 -11.00 4.85 7.57
N LEU A 138 -11.82 4.61 8.61
CA LEU A 138 -12.17 5.62 9.59
C LEU A 138 -10.95 6.29 10.26
N PRO A 139 -9.94 5.55 10.78
CA PRO A 139 -8.78 6.19 11.42
C PRO A 139 -7.93 7.01 10.44
N VAL A 140 -8.00 6.72 9.15
CA VAL A 140 -7.31 7.49 8.11
C VAL A 140 -8.09 8.75 7.80
N ILE A 141 -9.41 8.66 7.63
CA ILE A 141 -10.28 9.82 7.42
C ILE A 141 -10.18 10.79 8.59
N GLU A 142 -10.22 10.31 9.84
CA GLU A 142 -10.06 11.15 11.04
C GLU A 142 -8.76 11.95 11.01
N ARG A 143 -7.65 11.37 10.52
CA ARG A 143 -6.36 12.04 10.39
C ARG A 143 -6.38 13.15 9.35
N TYR A 144 -7.15 12.99 8.27
CA TYR A 144 -7.28 13.97 7.19
C TYR A 144 -8.50 14.88 7.29
N ARG A 145 -9.32 14.75 8.35
CA ARG A 145 -10.59 15.50 8.47
C ARG A 145 -10.37 17.01 8.38
N ASN A 146 -9.36 17.52 9.05
CA ASN A 146 -9.06 18.97 9.14
C ASN A 146 -8.23 19.50 7.96
N TYR A 147 -7.95 18.70 6.95
CA TYR A 147 -7.28 19.18 5.74
C TYR A 147 -8.32 19.78 4.80
N ASP A 148 -8.16 21.08 4.48
CA ASP A 148 -8.99 21.79 3.49
C ASP A 148 -8.48 21.53 2.07
N ILE A 149 -8.70 20.30 1.60
CA ILE A 149 -8.30 19.82 0.27
C ILE A 149 -9.39 18.89 -0.29
N PRO A 150 -9.52 18.76 -1.61
CA PRO A 150 -10.38 17.77 -2.23
C PRO A 150 -9.98 16.35 -1.82
N LYS A 151 -10.96 15.55 -1.40
CA LYS A 151 -10.78 14.20 -0.89
C LYS A 151 -11.54 13.20 -1.75
N PHE A 152 -10.87 12.13 -2.18
CA PHE A 152 -11.41 11.15 -3.10
C PHE A 152 -11.19 9.74 -2.60
N PHE A 153 -12.11 8.84 -2.95
CA PHE A 153 -12.01 7.41 -2.67
C PHE A 153 -12.25 6.60 -3.95
N ARG A 154 -11.45 5.53 -4.14
CA ARG A 154 -11.66 4.55 -5.20
C ARG A 154 -11.67 3.14 -4.62
N GLY A 155 -12.57 2.29 -5.13
CA GLY A 155 -12.68 0.90 -4.71
C GLY A 155 -13.18 0.02 -5.85
N ASP A 156 -12.91 -1.28 -5.76
CA ASP A 156 -13.48 -2.27 -6.68
C ASP A 156 -14.95 -2.56 -6.36
N ALA A 157 -15.54 -3.48 -7.11
CA ALA A 157 -16.95 -3.83 -6.95
C ALA A 157 -17.31 -4.48 -5.60
N ALA A 158 -16.32 -4.96 -4.85
CA ALA A 158 -16.57 -5.49 -3.52
C ALA A 158 -16.88 -4.38 -2.50
N PHE A 159 -16.45 -3.14 -2.78
CA PHE A 159 -16.74 -1.96 -1.96
C PHE A 159 -18.01 -1.22 -2.39
N ALA A 160 -18.75 -1.74 -3.35
CA ALA A 160 -20.04 -1.18 -3.79
C ALA A 160 -21.14 -1.51 -2.77
N ILE A 161 -21.07 -0.93 -1.58
CA ILE A 161 -21.99 -1.16 -0.45
C ILE A 161 -22.59 0.16 0.04
N PRO A 162 -23.91 0.21 0.33
CA PRO A 162 -24.63 1.44 0.71
C PRO A 162 -23.99 2.17 1.90
N GLU A 163 -23.59 1.43 2.92
CA GLU A 163 -23.02 1.99 4.14
C GLU A 163 -21.71 2.72 3.88
N LEU A 164 -20.93 2.27 2.88
CA LEU A 164 -19.68 2.97 2.49
C LEU A 164 -19.99 4.26 1.73
N TYR A 165 -20.99 4.25 0.84
CA TYR A 165 -21.40 5.48 0.14
C TYR A 165 -21.87 6.54 1.11
N ALA A 166 -22.81 6.19 2.00
CA ALA A 166 -23.35 7.11 3.01
C ALA A 166 -22.22 7.66 3.93
N PHE A 167 -21.29 6.79 4.32
CA PHE A 167 -20.15 7.20 5.14
C PHE A 167 -19.21 8.19 4.38
N LEU A 168 -18.88 7.91 3.12
CA LEU A 168 -18.04 8.79 2.30
C LEU A 168 -18.72 10.14 2.05
N GLU A 169 -20.03 10.13 1.78
CA GLU A 169 -20.85 11.34 1.60
C GLU A 169 -20.88 12.19 2.87
N ALA A 170 -21.08 11.56 4.04
CA ALA A 170 -21.05 12.25 5.33
C ALA A 170 -19.68 12.88 5.67
N GLU A 171 -18.59 12.23 5.29
CA GLU A 171 -17.21 12.71 5.49
C GLU A 171 -16.71 13.59 4.33
N GLN A 172 -17.60 14.01 3.43
CA GLN A 172 -17.32 14.91 2.29
C GLN A 172 -16.27 14.36 1.31
N PHE A 173 -16.22 13.04 1.14
CA PHE A 173 -15.39 12.42 0.12
C PHE A 173 -16.16 12.29 -1.21
N SER A 174 -15.51 12.67 -2.29
CA SER A 174 -15.93 12.23 -3.62
C SER A 174 -15.45 10.81 -3.88
N TYR A 175 -16.21 10.02 -4.62
CA TYR A 175 -15.82 8.63 -4.85
C TYR A 175 -16.12 8.15 -6.28
N ALA A 176 -15.39 7.13 -6.71
CA ALA A 176 -15.64 6.34 -7.89
C ALA A 176 -15.41 4.85 -7.55
N ILE A 177 -16.48 4.08 -7.52
CA ILE A 177 -16.46 2.67 -7.10
C ILE A 177 -17.07 1.82 -8.21
N ARG A 178 -16.39 0.73 -8.58
CA ARG A 178 -16.93 -0.21 -9.56
C ARG A 178 -18.24 -0.81 -9.08
N LEU A 179 -19.21 -0.91 -9.96
CA LEU A 179 -20.48 -1.58 -9.71
C LEU A 179 -20.55 -2.85 -10.55
N LYS A 180 -20.99 -3.95 -9.96
CA LYS A 180 -21.21 -5.18 -10.72
C LYS A 180 -22.39 -4.99 -11.69
N SER A 181 -22.25 -5.51 -12.90
CA SER A 181 -23.34 -5.51 -13.87
C SER A 181 -24.55 -6.30 -13.38
N ASN A 182 -25.72 -5.83 -13.76
CA ASN A 182 -26.98 -6.52 -13.60
C ASN A 182 -27.93 -6.13 -14.74
N ALA A 183 -29.03 -6.89 -14.93
CA ALA A 183 -29.97 -6.70 -16.02
C ALA A 183 -30.61 -5.29 -16.06
N VAL A 184 -30.78 -4.61 -14.91
CA VAL A 184 -31.31 -3.24 -14.88
C VAL A 184 -30.31 -2.26 -15.42
N LEU A 185 -29.04 -2.34 -15.00
CA LEU A 185 -27.96 -1.48 -15.50
C LEU A 185 -27.69 -1.70 -16.99
N GLU A 186 -27.78 -2.93 -17.47
CA GLU A 186 -27.62 -3.26 -18.89
C GLU A 186 -28.76 -2.71 -19.73
N ARG A 187 -29.99 -2.70 -19.20
CA ARG A 187 -31.15 -2.09 -19.87
C ARG A 187 -30.98 -0.59 -20.07
N GLU A 188 -30.43 0.12 -19.10
CA GLU A 188 -30.14 1.58 -19.21
C GLU A 188 -29.19 1.92 -20.36
N ILE A 189 -28.31 0.99 -20.75
CA ILE A 189 -27.33 1.18 -21.81
C ILE A 189 -27.63 0.34 -23.08
N ALA A 190 -28.82 -0.27 -23.19
CA ALA A 190 -29.17 -1.19 -24.27
C ALA A 190 -28.89 -0.58 -25.68
N HIS A 191 -29.13 0.72 -25.85
CA HIS A 191 -28.84 1.45 -27.09
C HIS A 191 -27.35 1.50 -27.45
N LEU A 192 -26.42 1.25 -26.53
CA LEU A 192 -24.97 1.21 -26.75
C LEU A 192 -24.45 -0.22 -26.95
N LEU A 193 -25.30 -1.24 -26.67
CA LEU A 193 -24.93 -2.66 -26.80
C LEU A 193 -25.10 -3.17 -28.22
N THR A 194 -25.68 -2.37 -29.12
CA THR A 194 -25.74 -2.68 -30.54
C THR A 194 -24.39 -2.31 -31.19
N ARG A 195 -23.86 -3.25 -31.98
CA ARG A 195 -22.57 -3.06 -32.62
C ARG A 195 -22.60 -1.86 -33.56
N PRO A 196 -21.63 -0.92 -33.44
CA PRO A 196 -21.55 0.23 -34.34
C PRO A 196 -21.38 -0.20 -35.81
N VAL A 197 -22.19 0.33 -36.70
CA VAL A 197 -22.13 0.06 -38.15
C VAL A 197 -20.80 0.55 -38.73
N GLY A 198 -20.28 -0.14 -39.73
CA GLY A 198 -19.10 0.22 -40.52
C GLY A 198 -17.89 -0.68 -40.26
N ARG A 199 -16.79 -0.39 -40.95
CA ARG A 199 -15.54 -1.17 -40.86
C ARG A 199 -14.98 -1.12 -39.41
N PRO A 200 -14.63 -2.27 -38.81
CA PRO A 200 -14.04 -2.31 -37.47
C PRO A 200 -12.74 -1.49 -37.41
N SER A 201 -12.69 -0.54 -36.49
CA SER A 201 -11.48 0.25 -36.22
C SER A 201 -10.41 -0.61 -35.52
N HIS A 202 -9.12 -0.27 -35.75
CA HIS A 202 -7.99 -0.86 -35.02
C HIS A 202 -7.99 -0.43 -33.55
N GLN A 203 -8.53 0.78 -33.28
CA GLN A 203 -8.69 1.26 -31.91
C GLN A 203 -10.11 0.94 -31.40
N PRO A 204 -10.27 0.61 -30.12
CA PRO A 204 -11.59 0.40 -29.54
C PRO A 204 -12.48 1.63 -29.70
N LYS A 205 -13.75 1.43 -30.06
CA LYS A 205 -14.76 2.47 -29.98
C LYS A 205 -15.32 2.50 -28.58
N VAL A 206 -15.18 3.62 -27.89
CA VAL A 206 -15.56 3.78 -26.46
C VAL A 206 -16.70 4.75 -26.34
N PHE A 207 -17.79 4.32 -25.72
CA PHE A 207 -18.97 5.12 -25.44
C PHE A 207 -19.14 5.26 -23.93
N TYR A 208 -19.69 6.40 -23.51
CA TYR A 208 -19.97 6.70 -22.11
C TYR A 208 -21.43 7.12 -21.97
N HIS A 209 -22.10 6.58 -20.95
CA HIS A 209 -23.45 6.98 -20.59
C HIS A 209 -23.53 7.28 -19.09
N SER A 210 -24.37 8.22 -18.72
CA SER A 210 -24.53 8.63 -17.30
C SER A 210 -26.00 8.72 -16.95
N PHE A 211 -26.40 8.01 -15.93
CA PHE A 211 -27.80 7.95 -15.47
C PHE A 211 -27.86 7.88 -13.96
N ARG A 212 -29.05 8.02 -13.39
CA ARG A 212 -29.31 7.79 -11.99
C ARG A 212 -29.87 6.38 -11.79
N TYR A 213 -29.33 5.70 -10.80
CA TYR A 213 -29.72 4.33 -10.47
C TYR A 213 -29.90 4.20 -8.95
N GLN A 214 -30.87 3.41 -8.56
CA GLN A 214 -31.10 3.04 -7.18
C GLN A 214 -31.31 1.51 -7.11
N ALA A 215 -30.40 0.81 -6.44
CA ALA A 215 -30.62 -0.59 -6.10
C ALA A 215 -31.62 -0.71 -4.95
N GLY A 216 -32.31 -1.85 -4.83
CA GLY A 216 -33.30 -2.05 -3.76
C GLY A 216 -32.74 -1.90 -2.33
N SER A 217 -31.42 -2.09 -2.15
CA SER A 217 -30.74 -1.90 -0.87
C SER A 217 -30.22 -0.48 -0.61
N TRP A 218 -30.39 0.43 -1.57
CA TRP A 218 -29.87 1.80 -1.43
C TRP A 218 -30.93 2.74 -0.87
N ASP A 219 -30.51 3.61 0.04
CA ASP A 219 -31.31 4.67 0.66
C ASP A 219 -31.75 5.75 -0.34
N GLN A 220 -30.92 6.02 -1.34
CA GLN A 220 -31.16 7.04 -2.37
C GLN A 220 -30.56 6.65 -3.72
N SER A 221 -31.08 7.31 -4.77
CA SER A 221 -30.52 7.14 -6.11
C SER A 221 -29.16 7.83 -6.23
N ARG A 222 -28.20 7.16 -6.87
CA ARG A 222 -26.84 7.68 -7.10
C ARG A 222 -26.52 7.72 -8.59
N ARG A 223 -25.61 8.59 -8.96
CA ARG A 223 -25.10 8.66 -10.33
C ARG A 223 -24.30 7.41 -10.65
N VAL A 224 -24.60 6.79 -11.78
CA VAL A 224 -23.82 5.70 -12.36
C VAL A 224 -23.29 6.15 -13.73
N VAL A 225 -22.02 5.90 -13.97
CA VAL A 225 -21.37 6.10 -15.26
C VAL A 225 -21.07 4.74 -15.86
N ALA A 226 -21.61 4.49 -17.06
CA ALA A 226 -21.32 3.32 -17.84
C ALA A 226 -20.23 3.63 -18.87
N GLN A 227 -19.34 2.67 -19.09
CA GLN A 227 -18.38 2.63 -20.19
C GLN A 227 -18.66 1.37 -21.02
N VAL A 228 -18.80 1.55 -22.33
CA VAL A 228 -19.01 0.46 -23.30
C VAL A 228 -17.88 0.52 -24.31
N GLU A 229 -17.11 -0.54 -24.44
CA GLU A 229 -15.96 -0.63 -25.32
C GLU A 229 -16.17 -1.72 -26.37
N TRP A 230 -16.12 -1.34 -27.64
CA TRP A 230 -16.18 -2.25 -28.76
C TRP A 230 -14.76 -2.50 -29.32
N HIS A 231 -14.26 -3.69 -29.11
CA HIS A 231 -12.96 -4.12 -29.63
C HIS A 231 -13.11 -4.86 -30.94
N ARG A 232 -12.09 -4.76 -31.79
CA ARG A 232 -12.04 -5.50 -33.05
C ARG A 232 -11.94 -7.00 -32.75
N GLY A 233 -12.81 -7.79 -33.41
CA GLY A 233 -12.83 -9.25 -33.28
C GLY A 233 -13.63 -9.76 -32.08
N GLU A 234 -14.06 -8.93 -31.16
CA GLU A 234 -14.93 -9.33 -30.05
C GLU A 234 -16.41 -9.29 -30.49
N LEU A 235 -17.18 -10.31 -30.14
CA LEU A 235 -18.59 -10.41 -30.50
C LEU A 235 -19.46 -9.47 -29.65
N PHE A 236 -19.11 -9.30 -28.38
CA PHE A 236 -19.81 -8.46 -27.42
C PHE A 236 -18.94 -7.32 -26.93
N PRO A 237 -19.52 -6.17 -26.55
CA PRO A 237 -18.75 -5.08 -25.96
C PRO A 237 -18.34 -5.41 -24.53
N ARG A 238 -17.21 -4.83 -24.10
CA ARG A 238 -16.83 -4.81 -22.70
C ARG A 238 -17.58 -3.69 -22.00
N VAL A 239 -18.27 -4.02 -20.92
CA VAL A 239 -19.10 -3.07 -20.17
C VAL A 239 -18.56 -2.87 -18.77
N GLY A 240 -18.60 -1.63 -18.30
CA GLY A 240 -18.23 -1.27 -16.95
C GLY A 240 -19.11 -0.19 -16.36
N PHE A 241 -19.54 -0.39 -15.11
CA PHE A 241 -20.33 0.58 -14.37
C PHE A 241 -19.55 1.12 -13.19
N ILE A 242 -19.64 2.41 -12.92
CA ILE A 242 -19.00 3.13 -11.82
C ILE A 242 -20.07 3.96 -11.12
N VAL A 243 -20.31 3.69 -9.85
CA VAL A 243 -21.12 4.55 -9.00
C VAL A 243 -20.26 5.69 -8.46
N THR A 244 -20.82 6.91 -8.46
CA THR A 244 -20.06 8.11 -8.12
C THR A 244 -20.96 9.25 -7.67
N ASN A 245 -20.43 10.15 -6.83
CA ASN A 245 -21.01 11.46 -6.51
C ASN A 245 -20.30 12.62 -7.23
N LEU A 246 -19.30 12.32 -8.09
CA LEU A 246 -18.59 13.33 -8.88
C LEU A 246 -19.49 13.94 -9.95
N SER A 247 -19.44 15.25 -10.14
CA SER A 247 -20.14 15.98 -11.21
C SER A 247 -19.39 16.00 -12.54
N TRP A 248 -18.20 15.41 -12.60
CA TRP A 248 -17.32 15.43 -13.77
C TRP A 248 -17.95 14.77 -15.00
N ARG A 249 -17.45 15.11 -16.21
CA ARG A 249 -17.81 14.41 -17.46
C ARG A 249 -17.53 12.91 -17.33
N SER A 250 -18.39 12.07 -17.87
CA SER A 250 -18.31 10.59 -17.73
C SER A 250 -16.94 10.04 -18.09
N LYS A 251 -16.32 10.51 -19.18
CA LYS A 251 -14.95 10.15 -19.57
C LYS A 251 -13.92 10.42 -18.48
N ASN A 252 -14.05 11.55 -17.76
CA ASN A 252 -13.11 11.91 -16.68
C ASN A 252 -13.32 11.07 -15.43
N VAL A 253 -14.57 10.70 -15.11
CA VAL A 253 -14.88 9.78 -14.01
C VAL A 253 -14.23 8.42 -14.26
N VAL A 254 -14.37 7.89 -15.48
CA VAL A 254 -13.76 6.63 -15.87
C VAL A 254 -12.23 6.70 -15.84
N LYS A 255 -11.63 7.77 -16.38
CA LYS A 255 -10.18 8.00 -16.33
C LYS A 255 -9.68 8.06 -14.88
N PHE A 256 -10.41 8.75 -14.01
CA PHE A 256 -10.09 8.82 -12.59
C PHE A 256 -10.17 7.44 -11.92
N TYR A 257 -11.23 6.69 -12.16
CA TYR A 257 -11.40 5.35 -11.65
C TYR A 257 -10.28 4.41 -12.11
N ASN A 258 -9.91 4.45 -13.39
CA ASN A 258 -8.88 3.57 -13.96
C ASN A 258 -7.50 3.78 -13.31
N GLY A 259 -7.24 4.97 -12.73
CA GLY A 259 -6.06 5.21 -11.91
C GLY A 259 -5.95 4.31 -10.67
N ARG A 260 -7.04 3.61 -10.25
CA ARG A 260 -7.04 2.61 -9.20
C ARG A 260 -6.11 1.42 -9.51
N GLY A 261 -5.93 1.07 -10.79
CA GLY A 261 -5.04 -0.05 -11.18
C GLY A 261 -3.62 0.06 -10.64
N THR A 262 -3.18 1.25 -10.21
CA THR A 262 -1.89 1.43 -9.54
C THR A 262 -1.86 0.78 -8.15
N ALA A 263 -2.99 0.67 -7.43
CA ALA A 263 -3.04 0.01 -6.13
C ALA A 263 -2.70 -1.49 -6.22
N GLU A 264 -3.14 -2.15 -7.29
CA GLU A 264 -2.77 -3.55 -7.56
C GLU A 264 -1.26 -3.71 -7.78
N GLN A 265 -0.63 -2.73 -8.45
CA GLN A 265 0.82 -2.72 -8.64
C GLN A 265 1.55 -2.52 -7.31
N TRP A 266 1.08 -1.64 -6.42
CA TRP A 266 1.66 -1.44 -5.09
C TRP A 266 1.53 -2.71 -4.22
N ILE A 267 0.39 -3.40 -4.31
CA ILE A 267 0.20 -4.68 -3.63
C ILE A 267 1.20 -5.73 -4.17
N LYS A 268 1.34 -5.84 -5.50
CA LYS A 268 2.33 -6.74 -6.12
C LYS A 268 3.76 -6.38 -5.69
N GLU A 269 4.08 -5.09 -5.68
CA GLU A 269 5.40 -4.60 -5.25
C GLU A 269 5.69 -4.97 -3.79
N GLY A 270 4.74 -4.82 -2.88
CA GLY A 270 4.87 -5.26 -1.50
C GLY A 270 5.03 -6.78 -1.34
N LYS A 271 4.34 -7.58 -2.15
CA LYS A 271 4.53 -9.03 -2.19
C LYS A 271 5.95 -9.44 -2.60
N HIS A 272 6.51 -8.78 -3.60
CA HIS A 272 7.82 -9.16 -4.16
C HIS A 272 9.00 -8.50 -3.44
N ALA A 273 8.92 -7.21 -3.13
CA ALA A 273 10.02 -6.47 -2.55
C ALA A 273 10.18 -6.72 -1.04
N VAL A 274 9.11 -6.59 -0.27
CA VAL A 274 9.15 -6.75 1.20
C VAL A 274 8.58 -8.09 1.68
N LYS A 275 7.96 -8.86 0.78
CA LYS A 275 7.41 -10.20 1.06
C LYS A 275 6.36 -10.22 2.17
N TRP A 276 5.48 -9.24 2.23
CA TRP A 276 4.47 -9.10 3.28
C TRP A 276 3.42 -10.22 3.33
N THR A 277 3.41 -11.13 2.36
CA THR A 277 2.63 -12.37 2.41
C THR A 277 3.26 -13.47 3.25
N LYS A 278 4.54 -13.33 3.66
CA LYS A 278 5.23 -14.31 4.52
C LYS A 278 4.84 -14.14 5.99
N LEU A 279 3.60 -14.53 6.30
CA LEU A 279 3.01 -14.46 7.62
C LEU A 279 3.04 -15.86 8.24
N SER A 280 4.17 -16.26 8.82
CA SER A 280 4.48 -17.63 9.27
C SER A 280 4.42 -17.82 10.79
N CYS A 281 4.00 -16.83 11.56
CA CYS A 281 3.81 -16.97 13.00
C CYS A 281 2.62 -17.88 13.32
N ARG A 282 2.67 -18.54 14.49
CA ARG A 282 1.59 -19.42 14.96
C ARG A 282 0.31 -18.66 15.28
N THR A 283 0.42 -17.53 16.00
CA THR A 283 -0.75 -16.75 16.43
C THR A 283 -1.16 -15.73 15.38
N PHE A 284 -2.44 -15.38 15.37
CA PHE A 284 -2.98 -14.35 14.49
C PHE A 284 -2.42 -12.96 14.82
N ARG A 285 -2.21 -12.70 16.10
CA ARG A 285 -1.72 -11.41 16.60
C ARG A 285 -0.28 -11.14 16.18
N ASP A 286 0.59 -12.14 16.25
CA ASP A 286 1.99 -12.02 15.83
C ASP A 286 2.07 -11.80 14.31
N ASN A 287 1.23 -12.48 13.53
CA ASN A 287 1.14 -12.23 12.09
C ASN A 287 0.63 -10.83 11.77
N GLN A 288 -0.29 -10.27 12.59
CA GLN A 288 -0.71 -8.88 12.45
C GLN A 288 0.46 -7.92 12.76
N ALA A 289 1.26 -8.15 13.81
CA ALA A 289 2.44 -7.35 14.12
C ALA A 289 3.47 -7.43 12.98
N ARG A 290 3.75 -8.62 12.48
CA ARG A 290 4.65 -8.84 11.33
C ARG A 290 4.17 -8.13 10.08
N LEU A 291 2.88 -8.15 9.79
CA LEU A 291 2.30 -7.39 8.68
C LEU A 291 2.51 -5.88 8.83
N GLN A 292 2.41 -5.33 10.05
CA GLN A 292 2.72 -3.92 10.29
C GLN A 292 4.20 -3.60 10.07
N LEU A 293 5.12 -4.47 10.49
CA LEU A 293 6.55 -4.29 10.22
C LEU A 293 6.85 -4.28 8.71
N PHE A 294 6.21 -5.17 7.95
CA PHE A 294 6.31 -5.15 6.49
C PHE A 294 5.73 -3.86 5.88
N ALA A 295 4.61 -3.37 6.42
CA ALA A 295 4.01 -2.10 6.00
C ALA A 295 4.96 -0.92 6.22
N LEU A 296 5.64 -0.86 7.37
CA LEU A 296 6.65 0.16 7.66
C LEU A 296 7.85 0.05 6.71
N ALA A 297 8.35 -1.16 6.47
CA ALA A 297 9.45 -1.38 5.54
C ALA A 297 9.09 -0.97 4.09
N TYR A 298 7.86 -1.25 3.66
CA TYR A 298 7.32 -0.81 2.38
C TYR A 298 7.29 0.73 2.30
N ASN A 299 6.73 1.39 3.31
CA ASN A 299 6.64 2.84 3.35
C ASN A 299 8.03 3.51 3.37
N LEU A 300 9.00 2.99 4.12
CA LEU A 300 10.38 3.48 4.09
C LEU A 300 10.98 3.43 2.68
N GLY A 301 10.78 2.32 1.98
CA GLY A 301 11.21 2.19 0.58
C GLY A 301 10.50 3.20 -0.34
N ASN A 302 9.20 3.41 -0.15
CA ASN A 302 8.44 4.39 -0.92
C ASN A 302 8.87 5.83 -0.63
N PHE A 303 9.13 6.17 0.63
CA PHE A 303 9.65 7.49 1.02
C PHE A 303 11.04 7.74 0.46
N LEU A 304 11.93 6.75 0.49
CA LEU A 304 13.25 6.84 -0.15
C LEU A 304 13.09 7.19 -1.63
N ARG A 305 12.21 6.48 -2.34
CA ARG A 305 11.92 6.72 -3.76
C ARG A 305 11.41 8.13 -4.03
N ARG A 306 10.50 8.63 -3.20
CA ARG A 306 9.86 9.93 -3.38
C ARG A 306 10.73 11.11 -2.96
N LEU A 307 11.44 10.99 -1.84
CA LEU A 307 12.12 12.11 -1.19
C LEU A 307 13.62 12.18 -1.56
N ALA A 308 14.28 11.03 -1.66
CA ALA A 308 15.73 10.98 -1.79
C ALA A 308 16.25 10.57 -3.16
N LEU A 309 15.48 9.84 -3.98
CA LEU A 309 15.98 9.44 -5.29
C LEU A 309 16.01 10.60 -6.29
N PRO A 310 17.12 10.75 -7.06
CA PRO A 310 17.18 11.63 -8.22
C PRO A 310 16.16 11.27 -9.30
N LYS A 311 15.73 12.26 -10.08
CA LYS A 311 14.71 12.10 -11.14
C LYS A 311 14.93 10.88 -12.06
N PRO A 312 16.15 10.59 -12.58
CA PRO A 312 16.37 9.47 -13.49
C PRO A 312 16.08 8.09 -12.90
N VAL A 313 16.12 7.92 -11.56
CA VAL A 313 15.97 6.64 -10.88
C VAL A 313 14.73 6.57 -9.95
N ARG A 314 13.90 7.61 -9.92
CA ARG A 314 12.65 7.61 -9.13
C ARG A 314 11.66 6.54 -9.52
N HIS A 315 11.70 6.08 -10.77
CA HIS A 315 10.82 5.04 -11.30
C HIS A 315 11.24 3.62 -10.88
N TRP A 316 12.39 3.45 -10.21
CA TRP A 316 12.83 2.14 -9.76
C TRP A 316 11.81 1.49 -8.85
N SER A 317 11.55 0.20 -9.09
CA SER A 317 10.73 -0.61 -8.19
C SER A 317 11.42 -0.79 -6.82
N LEU A 318 10.65 -1.09 -5.79
CA LEU A 318 11.23 -1.40 -4.47
C LEU A 318 12.15 -2.62 -4.52
N THR A 319 11.91 -3.56 -5.42
CA THR A 319 12.83 -4.69 -5.67
C THR A 319 14.17 -4.18 -6.20
N THR A 320 14.14 -3.30 -7.21
CA THR A 320 15.34 -2.70 -7.77
C THR A 320 16.12 -1.89 -6.72
N LEU A 321 15.40 -1.11 -5.88
CA LEU A 321 16.02 -0.37 -4.78
C LEU A 321 16.72 -1.32 -3.79
N ARG A 322 16.04 -2.40 -3.42
CA ARG A 322 16.60 -3.39 -2.52
C ARG A 322 17.89 -4.00 -3.08
N GLU A 323 17.88 -4.41 -4.33
CA GLU A 323 19.05 -5.08 -4.95
C GLU A 323 20.19 -4.11 -5.25
N LYS A 324 19.90 -2.87 -5.64
CA LYS A 324 20.91 -1.91 -6.07
C LYS A 324 21.43 -0.96 -4.98
N LEU A 325 20.68 -0.73 -3.91
CA LEU A 325 21.04 0.23 -2.87
C LEU A 325 21.18 -0.38 -1.47
N ILE A 326 20.47 -1.49 -1.18
CA ILE A 326 20.44 -2.06 0.18
C ILE A 326 21.30 -3.32 0.26
N LYS A 327 21.19 -4.22 -0.73
CA LYS A 327 21.95 -5.48 -0.76
C LYS A 327 23.30 -5.33 -1.48
N ILE A 328 24.02 -4.26 -1.21
CA ILE A 328 25.37 -4.06 -1.74
C ILE A 328 26.38 -4.60 -0.74
N GLY A 329 27.27 -5.47 -1.20
CA GLY A 329 28.39 -5.93 -0.40
C GLY A 329 29.32 -4.76 -0.02
N ALA A 330 29.76 -4.71 1.23
CA ALA A 330 30.67 -3.69 1.72
C ALA A 330 31.78 -4.30 2.57
N LYS A 331 33.01 -3.76 2.40
CA LYS A 331 34.10 -4.00 3.33
C LYS A 331 34.14 -2.86 4.35
N VAL A 332 34.13 -3.21 5.63
CA VAL A 332 34.25 -2.23 6.71
C VAL A 332 35.69 -2.14 7.14
N THR A 333 36.30 -0.97 6.99
CA THR A 333 37.64 -0.65 7.48
C THR A 333 37.54 0.32 8.65
N ARG A 334 38.24 0.02 9.74
CA ARG A 334 38.28 0.89 10.94
C ARG A 334 39.65 1.56 11.01
N HIS A 335 39.60 2.87 11.15
CA HIS A 335 40.76 3.71 11.50
C HIS A 335 40.53 4.31 12.89
N ALA A 336 41.55 4.83 13.51
CA ALA A 336 41.42 5.40 14.87
C ALA A 336 40.34 6.50 14.96
N LYS A 337 40.13 7.27 13.91
CA LYS A 337 39.22 8.43 13.88
C LYS A 337 37.93 8.21 13.10
N TYR A 338 37.82 7.16 12.27
CA TYR A 338 36.64 6.95 11.42
C TYR A 338 36.45 5.49 11.00
N VAL A 339 35.23 5.17 10.60
CA VAL A 339 34.88 3.89 9.98
C VAL A 339 34.53 4.14 8.52
N ALA A 340 35.19 3.44 7.61
CA ALA A 340 34.94 3.52 6.18
C ALA A 340 34.22 2.29 5.68
N PHE A 341 33.15 2.51 4.92
CA PHE A 341 32.40 1.47 4.23
C PHE A 341 32.79 1.52 2.74
N GLN A 342 33.59 0.55 2.31
CA GLN A 342 33.91 0.38 0.90
C GLN A 342 32.84 -0.47 0.23
N LEU A 343 31.96 0.17 -0.52
CA LEU A 343 30.87 -0.51 -1.24
C LEU A 343 31.39 -1.10 -2.55
N ALA A 344 30.87 -2.26 -2.94
CA ALA A 344 31.12 -2.82 -4.26
C ALA A 344 30.48 -1.93 -5.35
N GLU A 345 31.26 -1.48 -6.32
CA GLU A 345 30.83 -0.51 -7.36
C GLU A 345 30.03 -1.17 -8.51
N VAL A 346 29.42 -2.32 -8.27
CA VAL A 346 28.79 -3.16 -9.31
C VAL A 346 27.37 -2.72 -9.68
N ALA A 347 26.66 -1.99 -8.81
CA ALA A 347 25.21 -1.77 -8.96
C ALA A 347 24.82 -0.32 -9.21
N VAL A 348 25.57 0.63 -8.67
CA VAL A 348 25.33 2.08 -8.83
C VAL A 348 26.65 2.84 -8.86
N THR A 349 26.70 3.92 -9.62
CA THR A 349 27.89 4.77 -9.68
C THR A 349 28.08 5.53 -8.37
N ARG A 350 29.32 5.85 -8.02
CA ARG A 350 29.67 6.68 -6.86
C ARG A 350 28.89 7.99 -6.81
N ASN A 351 28.76 8.66 -7.96
CA ASN A 351 28.06 9.94 -8.04
C ASN A 351 26.56 9.81 -7.74
N LEU A 352 25.90 8.75 -8.22
CA LEU A 352 24.50 8.50 -7.93
C LEU A 352 24.30 8.19 -6.45
N PHE A 353 25.15 7.36 -5.85
CA PHE A 353 25.07 7.01 -4.44
C PHE A 353 25.28 8.24 -3.55
N ALA A 354 26.31 9.06 -3.83
CA ALA A 354 26.57 10.32 -3.13
C ALA A 354 25.38 11.29 -3.24
N ALA A 355 24.79 11.43 -4.42
CA ALA A 355 23.60 12.28 -4.62
C ALA A 355 22.38 11.81 -3.83
N ILE A 356 22.23 10.51 -3.60
CA ILE A 356 21.16 9.94 -2.76
C ILE A 356 21.45 10.29 -1.28
N LEU A 357 22.66 10.07 -0.81
CA LEU A 357 23.05 10.38 0.58
C LEU A 357 22.89 11.88 0.89
N ASP A 358 23.32 12.75 -0.01
CA ASP A 358 23.11 14.20 0.10
C ASP A 358 21.62 14.57 0.26
N ARG A 359 20.75 13.93 -0.52
CA ARG A 359 19.31 14.17 -0.42
C ARG A 359 18.74 13.66 0.89
N ILE A 360 19.23 12.50 1.39
CA ILE A 360 18.85 11.97 2.71
C ILE A 360 19.31 12.93 3.80
N ALA A 361 20.54 13.44 3.74
CA ALA A 361 21.07 14.39 4.73
C ALA A 361 20.23 15.68 4.81
N ARG A 362 19.72 16.16 3.66
CA ARG A 362 18.81 17.32 3.60
C ARG A 362 17.41 17.04 4.16
N LEU A 363 17.07 15.78 4.40
CA LEU A 363 15.83 15.38 5.08
C LEU A 363 15.97 15.40 6.61
N ALA A 364 17.09 15.88 7.15
CA ALA A 364 17.34 15.96 8.59
C ALA A 364 16.11 16.50 9.32
N LEU A 365 15.73 15.80 10.38
CA LEU A 365 14.67 16.26 11.27
C LEU A 365 15.08 17.60 11.85
N PRO A 366 14.15 18.57 12.02
CA PRO A 366 14.43 19.74 12.83
C PRO A 366 14.94 19.24 14.19
N PRO A 367 15.89 19.95 14.84
CA PRO A 367 16.38 19.58 16.14
C PRO A 367 15.18 19.30 17.05
N ARG A 368 15.21 18.19 17.78
CA ARG A 368 14.24 17.94 18.83
C ARG A 368 14.26 19.17 19.70
N LEU A 369 13.14 19.87 19.82
CA LEU A 369 12.93 20.74 20.97
C LEU A 369 13.10 19.84 22.19
N VAL A 370 14.23 19.97 22.86
CA VAL A 370 14.43 19.41 24.18
C VAL A 370 13.36 20.13 25.02
N MET A 371 12.28 19.45 25.34
CA MET A 371 11.40 19.89 26.40
C MET A 371 12.24 19.75 27.66
N ASP A 372 12.85 20.84 28.08
CA ASP A 372 13.46 20.93 29.40
C ASP A 372 12.39 20.54 30.41
N GLY A 373 12.65 19.44 31.08
CA GLY A 373 11.75 18.92 32.09
C GLY A 373 11.61 19.93 33.23
N ALA A 374 10.36 20.23 33.56
CA ALA A 374 9.97 20.73 34.86
C ALA A 374 9.38 19.55 35.63
#